data_b1edd9091a8ad7a1b02435ec23643550
#
_entry.id   b1edd9091a8ad7a1b02435ec23643550
#
_cell.length_a   1.000
_cell.length_b   1.000
_cell.length_c   1.000
_cell.angle_alpha   90.00
_cell.angle_beta   90.00
_cell.angle_gamma   90.00
#
_symmetry.space_group_name_H-M   'P 1'
#
loop_
_entity.id
_entity.type
_entity.pdbx_description
1 polymer ?
#
loop_
_entity_poly.entity_id
_entity_poly.type
_entity_poly.pdbx_seq_one_letter_code
_entity_poly.pdbx_strand_id
1 'polypeptide(L)'
;IKARLIADIDVLNDETVFKGIVESCGVDYRSIQADYNNIVSNLHSSKEGINRNVAKAAIGRILESSGNAELTKREIKEIREVISTASKWDGLKRSGTAALPAGNATASFKQLDQLLHTHGIFIVPVGELECFVKEVGGHGPEWANAVLEKYPDLDNEVYNDITTFVESMDL
;
A
#
# COMPACT_ATOMS: atom_id res chain seq x y z
N ILE A 1 -14.75 -25.15 0.76
CA ILE A 1 -14.58 -23.67 0.65
C ILE A 1 -13.09 -23.44 0.47
N LYS A 2 -12.67 -22.89 -0.66
CA LYS A 2 -11.29 -22.41 -0.80
C LYS A 2 -11.17 -21.11 -0.02
N ALA A 3 -10.26 -21.07 0.95
CA ALA A 3 -9.93 -19.83 1.62
C ALA A 3 -9.30 -18.85 0.61
N ARG A 4 -9.63 -17.57 0.73
CA ARG A 4 -9.01 -16.48 -0.04
C ARG A 4 -8.34 -15.54 0.95
N LEU A 5 -7.17 -15.06 0.61
CA LEU A 5 -6.39 -14.15 1.42
C LEU A 5 -6.27 -12.83 0.67
N ILE A 6 -6.62 -11.75 1.33
CA ILE A 6 -6.43 -10.38 0.84
C ILE A 6 -5.30 -9.77 1.68
N ALA A 7 -4.34 -9.15 1.03
CA ALA A 7 -3.23 -8.48 1.69
C ALA A 7 -3.00 -7.09 1.06
N ASP A 8 -2.70 -6.12 1.90
CA ASP A 8 -2.24 -4.81 1.44
C ASP A 8 -0.90 -4.98 0.72
N ILE A 9 -0.61 -4.10 -0.25
CA ILE A 9 0.58 -4.22 -1.09
C ILE A 9 1.88 -4.06 -0.30
N ASP A 10 1.84 -3.44 0.88
CA ASP A 10 3.00 -3.25 1.76
C ASP A 10 3.48 -4.56 2.42
N VAL A 11 2.71 -5.64 2.32
CA VAL A 11 3.17 -7.00 2.70
C VAL A 11 4.47 -7.38 1.98
N LEU A 12 4.71 -6.84 0.79
CA LEU A 12 5.94 -7.04 0.02
C LEU A 12 7.18 -6.41 0.69
N ASN A 13 7.01 -5.50 1.66
CA ASN A 13 8.11 -4.85 2.36
C ASN A 13 8.83 -5.76 3.37
N ASP A 14 8.16 -6.83 3.82
CA ASP A 14 8.74 -7.81 4.75
C ASP A 14 8.77 -9.19 4.09
N GLU A 15 9.96 -9.60 3.64
CA GLU A 15 10.18 -10.89 2.97
C GLU A 15 9.73 -12.07 3.84
N THR A 16 9.95 -12.00 5.16
CA THR A 16 9.64 -13.10 6.07
C THR A 16 8.13 -13.28 6.17
N VAL A 17 7.40 -12.19 6.32
CA VAL A 17 5.94 -12.19 6.36
C VAL A 17 5.37 -12.64 5.03
N PHE A 18 5.81 -12.04 3.93
CA PHE A 18 5.34 -12.39 2.59
C PHE A 18 5.57 -13.86 2.27
N LYS A 19 6.79 -14.37 2.50
CA LYS A 19 7.14 -15.78 2.33
C LYS A 19 6.25 -16.69 3.17
N GLY A 20 6.05 -16.37 4.45
CA GLY A 20 5.17 -17.16 5.33
C GLY A 20 3.74 -17.25 4.80
N ILE A 21 3.20 -16.15 4.27
CA ILE A 21 1.86 -16.10 3.67
C ILE A 21 1.80 -17.01 2.44
N VAL A 22 2.70 -16.84 1.48
CA VAL A 22 2.63 -17.58 0.21
C VAL A 22 2.84 -19.08 0.42
N GLU A 23 3.77 -19.48 1.30
CA GLU A 23 4.00 -20.88 1.65
C GLU A 23 2.80 -21.50 2.38
N SER A 24 2.11 -20.75 3.25
CA SER A 24 0.89 -21.22 3.91
C SER A 24 -0.27 -21.48 2.95
N CYS A 25 -0.27 -20.79 1.81
CA CYS A 25 -1.24 -20.99 0.72
C CYS A 25 -0.78 -22.03 -0.33
N GLY A 26 0.33 -22.71 -0.09
CA GLY A 26 0.83 -23.80 -0.95
C GLY A 26 1.67 -23.32 -2.15
N VAL A 27 2.14 -22.07 -2.15
CA VAL A 27 3.08 -21.56 -3.16
C VAL A 27 4.51 -21.89 -2.73
N ASP A 28 5.29 -22.51 -3.61
CA ASP A 28 6.74 -22.60 -3.39
C ASP A 28 7.36 -21.22 -3.59
N TYR A 29 7.83 -20.60 -2.50
CA TYR A 29 8.42 -19.27 -2.54
C TYR A 29 9.55 -19.15 -3.57
N ARG A 30 10.31 -20.22 -3.82
CA ARG A 30 11.40 -20.23 -4.81
C ARG A 30 10.92 -19.93 -6.23
N SER A 31 9.69 -20.30 -6.55
CA SER A 31 9.10 -20.06 -7.88
C SER A 31 8.81 -18.59 -8.16
N ILE A 32 8.64 -17.77 -7.12
CA ILE A 32 8.32 -16.34 -7.21
C ILE A 32 9.43 -15.43 -6.69
N GLN A 33 10.48 -16.00 -6.10
CA GLN A 33 11.55 -15.24 -5.43
C GLN A 33 12.26 -14.28 -6.38
N ALA A 34 12.42 -14.65 -7.64
CA ALA A 34 13.07 -13.77 -8.63
C ALA A 34 12.24 -12.51 -8.89
N ASP A 35 10.92 -12.66 -9.07
CA ASP A 35 10.01 -11.54 -9.26
C ASP A 35 9.91 -10.67 -8.02
N TYR A 36 9.77 -11.29 -6.84
CA TYR A 36 9.79 -10.60 -5.56
C TYR A 36 11.06 -9.74 -5.41
N ASN A 37 12.25 -10.33 -5.59
CA ASN A 37 13.52 -9.64 -5.47
C ASN A 37 13.64 -8.49 -6.49
N ASN A 38 13.13 -8.66 -7.70
CA ASN A 38 13.13 -7.63 -8.72
C ASN A 38 12.26 -6.44 -8.31
N ILE A 39 11.06 -6.69 -7.77
CA ILE A 39 10.17 -5.63 -7.26
C ILE A 39 10.86 -4.88 -6.12
N VAL A 40 11.31 -5.62 -5.08
CA VAL A 40 11.90 -5.04 -3.87
C VAL A 40 13.17 -4.28 -4.16
N SER A 41 14.08 -4.82 -5.00
CA SER A 41 15.31 -4.13 -5.37
C SER A 41 15.05 -2.83 -6.14
N ASN A 42 14.04 -2.79 -7.01
CA ASN A 42 13.65 -1.56 -7.71
C ASN A 42 13.01 -0.53 -6.77
N LEU A 43 12.31 -0.97 -5.73
CA LEU A 43 11.77 -0.07 -4.71
C LEU A 43 12.87 0.45 -3.77
N HIS A 44 13.88 -0.37 -3.46
CA HIS A 44 15.00 0.03 -2.60
C HIS A 44 16.09 0.82 -3.34
N SER A 45 16.38 0.48 -4.61
CA SER A 45 17.46 1.11 -5.38
C SER A 45 17.19 2.58 -5.70
N SER A 46 15.97 2.98 -5.68
CA SER A 46 15.57 4.36 -5.89
C SER A 46 15.37 5.08 -4.57
N LYS A 47 16.33 5.03 -3.68
CA LYS A 47 16.45 5.98 -2.58
C LYS A 47 16.69 7.39 -3.18
N GLU A 48 15.65 8.00 -3.72
CA GLU A 48 15.59 9.45 -3.76
C GLU A 48 15.47 9.89 -2.30
N GLY A 49 16.63 10.09 -1.66
CA GLY A 49 16.63 10.70 -0.35
C GLY A 49 15.91 12.02 -0.45
N ILE A 50 15.07 12.32 0.50
CA ILE A 50 14.49 13.66 0.58
C ILE A 50 15.64 14.69 0.56
N ASN A 51 15.54 15.68 -0.31
CA ASN A 51 16.53 16.76 -0.36
C ASN A 51 16.58 17.41 1.05
N ARG A 52 17.77 17.39 1.65
CA ARG A 52 17.99 17.86 3.03
C ARG A 52 17.45 19.28 3.24
N ASN A 53 17.61 20.18 2.26
CA ASN A 53 17.13 21.54 2.36
C ASN A 53 15.60 21.63 2.29
N VAL A 54 14.97 20.79 1.48
CA VAL A 54 13.50 20.71 1.38
C VAL A 54 12.93 20.14 2.69
N ALA A 55 13.52 19.06 3.22
CA ALA A 55 13.11 18.48 4.50
C ALA A 55 13.28 19.49 5.65
N LYS A 56 14.45 20.16 5.71
CA LYS A 56 14.73 21.18 6.73
C LYS A 56 13.73 22.32 6.68
N ALA A 57 13.41 22.83 5.47
CA ALA A 57 12.45 23.91 5.30
C ALA A 57 11.02 23.50 5.66
N ALA A 58 10.60 22.27 5.32
CA ALA A 58 9.27 21.76 5.64
C ALA A 58 9.12 21.51 7.14
N ILE A 59 10.09 20.80 7.76
CA ILE A 59 10.09 20.55 9.20
C ILE A 59 10.21 21.87 9.98
N GLY A 60 11.06 22.79 9.53
CA GLY A 60 11.20 24.12 10.16
C GLY A 60 9.87 24.86 10.22
N ARG A 61 9.09 24.90 9.14
CA ARG A 61 7.75 25.52 9.12
C ARG A 61 6.79 24.87 10.12
N ILE A 62 6.84 23.54 10.27
CA ILE A 62 6.01 22.83 11.24
C ILE A 62 6.40 23.25 12.67
N LEU A 63 7.70 23.25 12.97
CA LEU A 63 8.23 23.63 14.30
C LEU A 63 7.97 25.10 14.65
N GLU A 64 7.97 25.99 13.67
CA GLU A 64 7.72 27.42 13.85
C GLU A 64 6.23 27.76 13.95
N SER A 65 5.35 26.85 13.53
CA SER A 65 3.89 27.06 13.51
C SER A 65 3.23 27.05 14.88
N SER A 66 3.89 26.46 15.89
CA SER A 66 3.42 26.45 17.27
C SER A 66 4.48 26.99 18.21
N GLY A 67 4.06 27.81 19.15
CA GLY A 67 4.94 28.32 20.23
C GLY A 67 5.05 27.35 21.43
N ASN A 68 4.64 26.10 21.29
CA ASN A 68 4.66 25.11 22.36
C ASN A 68 6.06 24.54 22.59
N ALA A 69 6.40 24.25 23.83
CA ALA A 69 7.68 23.62 24.17
C ALA A 69 7.75 22.15 23.74
N GLU A 70 6.59 21.49 23.57
CA GLU A 70 6.48 20.09 23.15
C GLU A 70 5.72 19.98 21.82
N LEU A 71 6.12 19.01 20.99
CA LEU A 71 5.45 18.71 19.74
C LEU A 71 4.06 18.09 20.00
N THR A 72 3.06 18.64 19.37
CA THR A 72 1.71 18.07 19.36
C THR A 72 1.65 16.78 18.53
N LYS A 73 0.64 15.94 18.76
CA LYS A 73 0.40 14.74 17.94
C LYS A 73 0.24 15.08 16.45
N ARG A 74 -0.34 16.25 16.15
CA ARG A 74 -0.51 16.73 14.77
C ARG A 74 0.84 17.04 14.13
N GLU A 75 1.71 17.79 14.81
CA GLU A 75 3.04 18.15 14.31
C GLU A 75 3.93 16.91 14.12
N ILE A 76 3.86 15.95 15.06
CA ILE A 76 4.57 14.67 14.92
C ILE A 76 4.09 13.93 13.66
N LYS A 77 2.79 13.93 13.38
CA LYS A 77 2.23 13.31 12.17
C LYS A 77 2.74 14.03 10.91
N GLU A 78 2.66 15.35 10.86
CA GLU A 78 3.12 16.16 9.73
C GLU A 78 4.63 15.99 9.47
N ILE A 79 5.48 15.93 10.51
CA ILE A 79 6.92 15.66 10.37
C ILE A 79 7.16 14.25 9.81
N ARG A 80 6.43 13.25 10.29
CA ARG A 80 6.52 11.88 9.76
C ARG A 80 6.14 11.85 8.27
N GLU A 81 5.10 12.56 7.87
CA GLU A 81 4.69 12.67 6.48
C GLU A 81 5.78 13.29 5.61
N VAL A 82 6.44 14.37 6.06
CA VAL A 82 7.58 14.97 5.34
C VAL A 82 8.71 13.98 5.13
N ILE A 83 9.01 13.12 6.12
CA ILE A 83 10.08 12.12 6.03
C ILE A 83 9.64 10.92 5.19
N SER A 84 8.39 10.49 5.32
CA SER A 84 7.85 9.29 4.65
C SER A 84 7.65 9.49 3.15
N THR A 85 7.42 10.73 2.69
CA THR A 85 7.32 11.03 1.24
C THR A 85 8.60 10.67 0.47
N ALA A 86 9.71 10.44 1.17
CA ALA A 86 10.95 9.95 0.59
C ALA A 86 10.99 8.42 0.38
N SER A 87 10.02 7.68 0.94
CA SER A 87 9.96 6.22 0.81
C SER A 87 9.06 5.82 -0.36
N LYS A 88 9.59 5.02 -1.29
CA LYS A 88 8.76 4.42 -2.35
C LYS A 88 7.73 3.44 -1.79
N TRP A 89 8.01 2.83 -0.65
CA TRP A 89 7.04 1.99 0.06
C TRP A 89 5.84 2.79 0.53
N ASP A 90 6.03 4.01 1.01
CA ASP A 90 4.91 4.90 1.36
C ASP A 90 4.12 5.35 0.12
N GLY A 91 4.82 5.52 -1.02
CA GLY A 91 4.19 5.73 -2.32
C GLY A 91 3.32 4.55 -2.73
N LEU A 92 3.88 3.34 -2.60
CA LEU A 92 3.18 2.08 -2.90
C LEU A 92 1.94 1.89 -2.00
N LYS A 93 2.09 2.14 -0.70
CA LYS A 93 1.01 2.07 0.28
C LYS A 93 -0.16 3.01 -0.03
N ARG A 94 0.13 4.22 -0.53
CA ARG A 94 -0.89 5.25 -0.86
C ARG A 94 -1.48 5.16 -2.25
N SER A 95 -0.73 4.62 -3.20
CA SER A 95 -1.09 4.64 -4.63
C SER A 95 -1.03 3.27 -5.28
N GLY A 96 -0.74 2.24 -4.50
CA GLY A 96 -0.73 0.86 -4.97
C GLY A 96 0.21 0.64 -6.14
N THR A 97 -0.23 -0.19 -7.06
CA THR A 97 0.52 -0.58 -8.27
C THR A 97 0.89 0.59 -9.17
N ALA A 98 0.15 1.70 -9.09
CA ALA A 98 0.47 2.92 -9.86
C ALA A 98 1.80 3.58 -9.43
N ALA A 99 2.27 3.30 -8.21
CA ALA A 99 3.56 3.79 -7.70
C ALA A 99 4.74 2.85 -8.04
N LEU A 100 4.49 1.69 -8.66
CA LEU A 100 5.57 0.79 -9.07
C LEU A 100 6.44 1.46 -10.15
N PRO A 101 7.76 1.33 -10.06
CA PRO A 101 8.65 1.78 -11.13
C PRO A 101 8.30 1.10 -12.45
N ALA A 102 8.21 1.90 -13.51
CA ALA A 102 7.94 1.38 -14.85
C ALA A 102 9.02 0.39 -15.32
N GLY A 103 8.65 -0.57 -16.15
CA GLY A 103 9.56 -1.57 -16.70
C GLY A 103 9.56 -2.87 -15.89
N ASN A 104 10.75 -3.32 -15.46
CA ASN A 104 10.92 -4.65 -14.85
C ASN A 104 10.10 -4.85 -13.58
N ALA A 105 10.03 -3.86 -12.69
CA ALA A 105 9.28 -3.98 -11.45
C ALA A 105 7.78 -4.20 -11.71
N THR A 106 7.20 -3.43 -12.63
CA THR A 106 5.79 -3.58 -13.02
C THR A 106 5.55 -4.93 -13.71
N ALA A 107 6.46 -5.40 -14.56
CA ALA A 107 6.35 -6.70 -15.22
C ALA A 107 6.41 -7.84 -14.21
N SER A 108 7.40 -7.81 -13.30
CA SER A 108 7.52 -8.82 -12.24
C SER A 108 6.34 -8.81 -11.28
N PHE A 109 5.80 -7.63 -10.93
CA PHE A 109 4.60 -7.57 -10.11
C PHE A 109 3.41 -8.25 -10.80
N LYS A 110 3.22 -8.01 -12.09
CA LYS A 110 2.14 -8.63 -12.85
C LYS A 110 2.26 -10.17 -12.90
N GLN A 111 3.48 -10.70 -13.07
CA GLN A 111 3.72 -12.14 -13.05
C GLN A 111 3.46 -12.74 -11.67
N LEU A 112 3.99 -12.08 -10.63
CA LEU A 112 3.77 -12.46 -9.23
C LEU A 112 2.27 -12.49 -8.91
N ASP A 113 1.56 -11.42 -9.19
CA ASP A 113 0.13 -11.25 -8.90
C ASP A 113 -0.72 -12.33 -9.60
N GLN A 114 -0.46 -12.58 -10.88
CA GLN A 114 -1.14 -13.67 -11.62
C GLN A 114 -0.96 -15.03 -10.97
N LEU A 115 0.25 -15.35 -10.50
CA LEU A 115 0.51 -16.61 -9.83
C LEU A 115 -0.19 -16.66 -8.47
N LEU A 116 -0.13 -15.60 -7.69
CA LEU A 116 -0.80 -15.48 -6.40
C LEU A 116 -2.31 -15.69 -6.52
N HIS A 117 -2.96 -15.11 -7.52
CA HIS A 117 -4.38 -15.30 -7.80
C HIS A 117 -4.75 -16.79 -7.98
N THR A 118 -3.92 -17.58 -8.68
CA THR A 118 -4.17 -19.03 -8.84
C THR A 118 -4.18 -19.79 -7.53
N HIS A 119 -3.57 -19.23 -6.49
CA HIS A 119 -3.49 -19.81 -5.14
C HIS A 119 -4.45 -19.12 -4.15
N GLY A 120 -5.30 -18.22 -4.62
CA GLY A 120 -6.30 -17.52 -3.80
C GLY A 120 -5.71 -16.43 -2.92
N ILE A 121 -4.55 -15.87 -3.30
CA ILE A 121 -3.91 -14.71 -2.66
C ILE A 121 -4.12 -13.49 -3.56
N PHE A 122 -4.66 -12.42 -3.01
CA PHE A 122 -5.01 -11.19 -3.71
C PHE A 122 -4.35 -10.00 -3.03
N ILE A 123 -3.51 -9.28 -3.77
CA ILE A 123 -2.86 -8.06 -3.28
C ILE A 123 -3.73 -6.86 -3.65
N VAL A 124 -4.00 -5.98 -2.68
CA VAL A 124 -4.80 -4.76 -2.89
C VAL A 124 -4.10 -3.84 -3.89
N PRO A 125 -4.67 -3.61 -5.09
CA PRO A 125 -3.97 -2.91 -6.17
C PRO A 125 -3.84 -1.41 -5.94
N VAL A 126 -4.67 -0.83 -5.08
CA VAL A 126 -4.69 0.60 -4.74
C VAL A 126 -3.80 0.97 -3.55
N GLY A 127 -3.14 -0.01 -2.93
CA GLY A 127 -2.23 0.16 -1.78
C GLY A 127 -2.76 -0.50 -0.53
N GLU A 128 -3.46 0.23 0.29
CA GLU A 128 -4.25 -0.27 1.43
C GLU A 128 -5.73 -0.41 1.02
N LEU A 129 -6.47 -1.23 1.74
CA LEU A 129 -7.91 -1.45 1.47
C LEU A 129 -8.69 -0.12 1.52
N GLU A 130 -8.34 0.75 2.45
CA GLU A 130 -8.94 2.07 2.61
C GLU A 130 -8.70 3.02 1.41
N CYS A 131 -7.70 2.71 0.59
CA CYS A 131 -7.41 3.49 -0.61
C CYS A 131 -8.44 3.32 -1.74
N PHE A 132 -9.37 2.38 -1.63
CA PHE A 132 -10.50 2.31 -2.56
C PHE A 132 -11.46 3.49 -2.43
N VAL A 133 -11.63 4.05 -1.21
CA VAL A 133 -12.48 5.23 -0.96
C VAL A 133 -11.70 6.25 -0.13
N LYS A 134 -10.77 6.95 -0.78
CA LYS A 134 -9.78 7.85 -0.14
C LYS A 134 -10.37 9.06 0.57
N GLU A 135 -11.57 9.50 0.17
CA GLU A 135 -12.26 10.62 0.79
C GLU A 135 -12.94 10.29 2.12
N VAL A 136 -12.87 9.04 2.55
CA VAL A 136 -13.32 8.59 3.86
C VAL A 136 -12.09 8.22 4.68
N GLY A 137 -11.87 8.95 5.76
CA GLY A 137 -10.76 8.67 6.69
C GLY A 137 -11.08 7.53 7.63
N GLY A 138 -10.05 7.05 8.33
CA GLY A 138 -10.15 5.93 9.28
C GLY A 138 -9.46 4.67 8.77
N HIS A 139 -9.52 3.60 9.55
CA HIS A 139 -8.91 2.30 9.21
C HIS A 139 -9.83 1.16 9.65
N GLY A 140 -9.74 0.04 8.95
CA GLY A 140 -10.43 -1.20 9.29
C GLY A 140 -11.96 -1.05 9.38
N PRO A 141 -12.61 -1.67 10.39
CA PRO A 141 -14.06 -1.66 10.51
C PRO A 141 -14.68 -0.26 10.64
N GLU A 142 -13.96 0.69 11.26
CA GLU A 142 -14.44 2.08 11.39
C GLU A 142 -14.52 2.76 10.03
N TRP A 143 -13.52 2.57 9.17
CA TRP A 143 -13.53 3.07 7.81
C TRP A 143 -14.68 2.44 7.00
N ALA A 144 -14.85 1.12 7.06
CA ALA A 144 -15.91 0.42 6.33
C ALA A 144 -17.30 0.94 6.71
N ASN A 145 -17.57 1.13 8.01
CA ASN A 145 -18.82 1.71 8.48
C ASN A 145 -19.01 3.15 7.97
N ALA A 146 -17.98 3.97 8.04
CA ALA A 146 -18.03 5.36 7.58
C ALA A 146 -18.26 5.46 6.06
N VAL A 147 -17.72 4.53 5.27
CA VAL A 147 -18.00 4.43 3.82
C VAL A 147 -19.47 4.10 3.59
N LEU A 148 -20.01 3.09 4.27
CA LEU A 148 -21.41 2.68 4.11
C LEU A 148 -22.40 3.76 4.60
N GLU A 149 -22.05 4.51 5.65
CA GLU A 149 -22.86 5.65 6.11
C GLU A 149 -22.87 6.80 5.08
N LYS A 150 -21.72 7.09 4.48
CA LYS A 150 -21.58 8.18 3.50
C LYS A 150 -22.17 7.82 2.14
N TYR A 151 -22.06 6.57 1.74
CA TYR A 151 -22.52 6.03 0.45
C TYR A 151 -23.40 4.80 0.67
N PRO A 152 -24.66 4.97 1.12
CA PRO A 152 -25.54 3.87 1.44
C PRO A 152 -26.05 3.08 0.23
N ASP A 153 -25.96 3.67 -0.96
CA ASP A 153 -26.33 3.02 -2.22
C ASP A 153 -25.12 2.23 -2.75
N LEU A 154 -25.25 0.91 -2.76
CA LEU A 154 -24.18 0.01 -3.21
C LEU A 154 -23.94 0.05 -4.73
N ASP A 155 -24.87 0.62 -5.51
CA ASP A 155 -24.69 0.87 -6.94
C ASP A 155 -23.93 2.19 -7.23
N ASN A 156 -23.50 2.90 -6.18
CA ASN A 156 -22.72 4.12 -6.33
C ASN A 156 -21.37 3.84 -6.99
N GLU A 157 -21.00 4.67 -7.96
CA GLU A 157 -19.74 4.54 -8.73
C GLU A 157 -18.48 4.53 -7.85
N VAL A 158 -18.55 5.04 -6.62
CA VAL A 158 -17.44 4.97 -5.63
C VAL A 158 -16.99 3.53 -5.35
N TYR A 159 -17.89 2.55 -5.57
CA TYR A 159 -17.62 1.15 -5.35
C TYR A 159 -17.06 0.41 -6.58
N ASN A 160 -16.96 1.05 -7.76
CA ASN A 160 -16.56 0.38 -8.99
C ASN A 160 -15.21 -0.33 -8.88
N ASP A 161 -14.20 0.32 -8.30
CA ASP A 161 -12.86 -0.26 -8.19
C ASP A 161 -12.83 -1.43 -7.19
N ILE A 162 -13.52 -1.31 -6.05
CA ILE A 162 -13.59 -2.41 -5.07
C ILE A 162 -14.43 -3.56 -5.61
N THR A 163 -15.50 -3.30 -6.33
CA THR A 163 -16.32 -4.31 -7.00
C THR A 163 -15.49 -5.08 -8.02
N THR A 164 -14.76 -4.37 -8.90
CA THR A 164 -13.85 -4.98 -9.86
C THR A 164 -12.79 -5.86 -9.17
N PHE A 165 -12.23 -5.39 -8.06
CA PHE A 165 -11.27 -6.16 -7.27
C PHE A 165 -11.91 -7.43 -6.68
N VAL A 166 -13.12 -7.32 -6.10
CA VAL A 166 -13.84 -8.47 -5.53
C VAL A 166 -14.23 -9.47 -6.63
N GLU A 167 -14.71 -9.00 -7.78
CA GLU A 167 -15.03 -9.85 -8.94
C GLU A 167 -13.81 -10.62 -9.44
N SER A 168 -12.61 -10.03 -9.38
CA SER A 168 -11.37 -10.71 -9.75
C SER A 168 -11.04 -11.93 -8.87
N MET A 169 -11.67 -12.02 -7.69
CA MET A 169 -11.48 -13.15 -6.77
C MET A 169 -12.38 -14.34 -7.10
N ASP A 170 -13.36 -14.19 -7.96
CA ASP A 170 -14.37 -15.23 -8.26
C ASP A 170 -13.99 -16.19 -9.39
N LEU A 171 -12.75 -16.17 -9.83
CA LEU A 171 -12.16 -17.06 -10.84
C LEU A 171 -11.98 -18.49 -10.34
#